data_3a65db61dd183f5303b5a5370064e4f6
#
_entry.id   3a65db61dd183f5303b5a5370064e4f6
#
_cell.length_a   1.000
_cell.length_b   1.000
_cell.length_c   1.000
_cell.angle_alpha   90.00
_cell.angle_beta   90.00
_cell.angle_gamma   90.00
#
_symmetry.space_group_name_H-M   'P 1'
#
loop_
_entity.id
_entity.type
_entity.pdbx_description
1 polymer ?
#
loop_
_entity_poly.entity_id
_entity_poly.type
_entity_poly.pdbx_seq_one_letter_code
_entity_poly.pdbx_strand_id
1 'polypeptide(L)'
;MEGQDFEEIKTIASLAMRLQNLCEGFDETNKNAIISAKFKVLLELSKKDKLSPAEIKQNLGLAKSNVSNLCGRLVEDGEIAKSKEKFDNRTIFYSITPLGEAELADMLDKMQKNFKTELEYKNNFPKIVKSARELADLVK
;
A
#
# COMPACT_ATOMS: atom_id res chain seq x y z
N MET A 1 -24.57 -6.51 -16.84
CA MET A 1 -24.72 -5.90 -15.52
C MET A 1 -25.97 -5.01 -15.50
N GLU A 2 -26.85 -5.28 -14.56
CA GLU A 2 -28.08 -4.50 -14.41
C GLU A 2 -27.75 -3.08 -13.93
N GLY A 3 -28.66 -2.10 -14.21
CA GLY A 3 -28.40 -0.68 -13.96
C GLY A 3 -28.09 -0.33 -12.50
N GLN A 4 -28.71 -0.98 -11.53
CA GLN A 4 -28.51 -0.72 -10.12
C GLN A 4 -27.08 -1.13 -9.68
N ASP A 5 -26.63 -2.30 -10.09
CA ASP A 5 -25.30 -2.80 -9.79
C ASP A 5 -24.24 -1.87 -10.37
N PHE A 6 -24.50 -1.31 -11.53
CA PHE A 6 -23.60 -0.37 -12.20
C PHE A 6 -23.42 0.90 -11.38
N GLU A 7 -24.50 1.44 -10.81
CA GLU A 7 -24.41 2.63 -9.96
C GLU A 7 -23.66 2.36 -8.66
N GLU A 8 -23.82 1.20 -8.07
CA GLU A 8 -23.11 0.78 -6.87
C GLU A 8 -21.59 0.69 -7.14
N ILE A 9 -21.21 0.10 -8.27
CA ILE A 9 -19.79 -0.01 -8.67
C ILE A 9 -19.20 1.36 -8.94
N LYS A 10 -19.95 2.27 -9.57
CA LYS A 10 -19.50 3.66 -9.78
C LYS A 10 -19.21 4.35 -8.45
N THR A 11 -20.06 4.12 -7.45
CA THR A 11 -19.87 4.69 -6.11
C THR A 11 -18.56 4.20 -5.49
N ILE A 12 -18.30 2.89 -5.56
CA ILE A 12 -17.07 2.30 -5.04
C ILE A 12 -15.85 2.84 -5.78
N ALA A 13 -15.91 2.89 -7.11
CA ALA A 13 -14.81 3.40 -7.93
C ALA A 13 -14.52 4.87 -7.64
N SER A 14 -15.57 5.68 -7.49
CA SER A 14 -15.42 7.10 -7.15
C SER A 14 -14.78 7.29 -5.78
N LEU A 15 -15.18 6.47 -4.81
CA LEU A 15 -14.58 6.49 -3.48
C LEU A 15 -13.10 6.15 -3.54
N ALA A 16 -12.75 5.09 -4.27
CA ALA A 16 -11.36 4.66 -4.41
C ALA A 16 -10.49 5.78 -5.01
N MET A 17 -10.99 6.48 -6.04
CA MET A 17 -10.29 7.61 -6.65
C MET A 17 -10.08 8.74 -5.65
N ARG A 18 -11.10 9.09 -4.88
CA ARG A 18 -11.02 10.17 -3.88
C ARG A 18 -10.06 9.83 -2.75
N LEU A 19 -10.08 8.58 -2.28
CA LEU A 19 -9.16 8.12 -1.24
C LEU A 19 -7.71 8.16 -1.76
N GLN A 20 -7.48 7.74 -2.98
CA GLN A 20 -6.16 7.82 -3.59
C GLN A 20 -5.68 9.27 -3.68
N ASN A 21 -6.54 10.18 -4.12
CA ASN A 21 -6.20 11.61 -4.18
C ASN A 21 -5.85 12.16 -2.80
N LEU A 22 -6.60 11.78 -1.76
CA LEU A 22 -6.31 12.21 -0.39
C LEU A 22 -4.94 11.70 0.08
N CYS A 23 -4.60 10.47 -0.26
CA CYS A 23 -3.30 9.91 0.11
C CYS A 23 -2.15 10.61 -0.60
N GLU A 24 -2.32 10.97 -1.88
CA GLU A 24 -1.27 11.54 -2.70
C GLU A 24 -1.21 13.07 -2.66
N GLY A 25 -2.31 13.71 -2.25
CA GLY A 25 -2.42 15.17 -2.26
C GLY A 25 -2.68 15.73 -3.66
N PHE A 26 -2.95 17.04 -3.72
CA PHE A 26 -3.26 17.73 -4.96
C PHE A 26 -2.10 18.61 -5.43
N ASP A 27 -0.88 18.17 -5.27
CA ASP A 27 0.27 18.92 -5.72
C ASP A 27 0.58 18.56 -7.18
N GLU A 28 0.22 19.44 -8.10
CA GLU A 28 0.48 19.27 -9.54
C GLU A 28 1.97 19.21 -9.86
N THR A 29 2.82 19.71 -8.96
CA THR A 29 4.28 19.67 -9.14
C THR A 29 4.88 18.36 -8.65
N ASN A 30 4.15 17.58 -7.87
CA ASN A 30 4.62 16.31 -7.35
C ASN A 30 4.38 15.20 -8.36
N LYS A 31 5.40 14.93 -9.17
CA LYS A 31 5.35 13.89 -10.20
C LYS A 31 5.50 12.47 -9.67
N ASN A 32 5.80 12.32 -8.37
CA ASN A 32 6.02 11.02 -7.75
C ASN A 32 4.83 10.67 -6.86
N ALA A 33 3.96 9.80 -7.36
CA ALA A 33 2.83 9.29 -6.57
C ALA A 33 3.34 8.61 -5.30
N ILE A 34 2.74 8.94 -4.15
CA ILE A 34 3.09 8.30 -2.86
C ILE A 34 2.72 6.82 -2.91
N ILE A 35 1.54 6.50 -3.48
CA ILE A 35 1.11 5.11 -3.64
C ILE A 35 1.79 4.51 -4.86
N SER A 36 3.08 4.21 -4.71
CA SER A 36 3.89 3.53 -5.71
C SER A 36 3.92 2.04 -5.42
N ALA A 37 4.46 1.25 -6.34
CA ALA A 37 4.67 -0.17 -6.12
C ALA A 37 5.59 -0.42 -4.91
N LYS A 38 6.61 0.41 -4.74
CA LYS A 38 7.49 0.39 -3.56
C LYS A 38 6.70 0.58 -2.27
N PHE A 39 5.85 1.61 -2.22
CA PHE A 39 5.01 1.88 -1.05
C PHE A 39 4.13 0.67 -0.72
N LYS A 40 3.50 0.07 -1.72
CA LYS A 40 2.64 -1.10 -1.53
C LYS A 40 3.40 -2.28 -0.92
N VAL A 41 4.60 -2.56 -1.42
CA VAL A 41 5.43 -3.64 -0.89
C VAL A 41 5.83 -3.36 0.56
N LEU A 42 6.34 -2.17 0.85
CA LEU A 42 6.75 -1.80 2.20
C LEU A 42 5.58 -1.86 3.18
N LEU A 43 4.41 -1.37 2.76
CA LEU A 43 3.21 -1.40 3.59
C LEU A 43 2.79 -2.84 3.93
N GLU A 44 2.74 -3.72 2.93
CA GLU A 44 2.38 -5.12 3.16
C GLU A 44 3.39 -5.83 4.05
N LEU A 45 4.69 -5.61 3.83
CA LEU A 45 5.74 -6.20 4.66
C LEU A 45 5.73 -5.66 6.10
N SER A 46 5.22 -4.44 6.31
CA SER A 46 5.09 -3.88 7.66
C SER A 46 4.03 -4.58 8.48
N LYS A 47 3.07 -5.22 7.83
CA LYS A 47 1.96 -5.91 8.49
C LYS A 47 2.25 -7.38 8.80
N LYS A 48 3.27 -7.94 8.16
CA LYS A 48 3.64 -9.36 8.27
C LYS A 48 5.11 -9.48 8.57
N ASP A 49 5.51 -10.55 9.25
CA ASP A 49 6.92 -10.80 9.53
C ASP A 49 7.70 -11.03 8.24
N LYS A 50 7.11 -11.77 7.31
CA LYS A 50 7.73 -12.06 6.01
C LYS A 50 6.64 -12.45 5.00
N LEU A 51 6.92 -12.21 3.73
CA LEU A 51 6.06 -12.61 2.62
C LEU A 51 6.89 -13.24 1.51
N SER A 52 6.33 -14.27 0.87
CA SER A 52 6.92 -14.84 -0.34
C SER A 52 6.62 -13.95 -1.56
N PRO A 53 7.41 -14.09 -2.65
CA PRO A 53 7.08 -13.37 -3.89
C PRO A 53 5.68 -13.64 -4.40
N ALA A 54 5.19 -14.89 -4.26
CA ALA A 54 3.83 -15.25 -4.68
C ALA A 54 2.76 -14.51 -3.88
N GLU A 55 2.97 -14.39 -2.56
CA GLU A 55 2.06 -13.64 -1.70
C GLU A 55 2.06 -12.14 -2.03
N ILE A 56 3.22 -11.56 -2.31
CA ILE A 56 3.33 -10.16 -2.73
C ILE A 56 2.59 -9.95 -4.04
N LYS A 57 2.81 -10.83 -5.02
CA LYS A 57 2.12 -10.77 -6.30
C LYS A 57 0.61 -10.81 -6.12
N GLN A 58 0.11 -11.76 -5.32
CA GLN A 58 -1.31 -11.95 -5.09
C GLN A 58 -1.92 -10.76 -4.37
N ASN A 59 -1.28 -10.29 -3.29
CA ASN A 59 -1.81 -9.21 -2.46
C ASN A 59 -1.83 -7.86 -3.16
N LEU A 60 -0.87 -7.61 -4.04
CA LEU A 60 -0.70 -6.31 -4.69
C LEU A 60 -1.16 -6.29 -6.14
N GLY A 61 -1.53 -7.43 -6.71
CA GLY A 61 -1.97 -7.50 -8.10
C GLY A 61 -0.89 -7.13 -9.11
N LEU A 62 0.39 -7.35 -8.76
CA LEU A 62 1.52 -7.04 -9.63
C LEU A 62 1.91 -8.26 -10.47
N ALA A 63 2.48 -8.02 -11.65
CA ALA A 63 3.03 -9.09 -12.48
C ALA A 63 4.27 -9.68 -11.81
N LYS A 64 4.49 -11.00 -11.99
CA LYS A 64 5.63 -11.72 -11.39
C LYS A 64 6.97 -11.06 -11.67
N SER A 65 7.20 -10.63 -12.92
CA SER A 65 8.44 -9.96 -13.32
C SER A 65 8.62 -8.63 -12.58
N ASN A 66 7.53 -7.87 -12.40
CA ASN A 66 7.58 -6.60 -11.67
C ASN A 66 7.91 -6.81 -10.20
N VAL A 67 7.35 -7.84 -9.57
CA VAL A 67 7.66 -8.17 -8.17
C VAL A 67 9.14 -8.50 -8.03
N SER A 68 9.67 -9.38 -8.90
CA SER A 68 11.06 -9.80 -8.85
C SER A 68 12.02 -8.61 -9.02
N ASN A 69 11.79 -7.77 -10.03
CA ASN A 69 12.62 -6.62 -10.31
C ASN A 69 12.56 -5.58 -9.17
N LEU A 70 11.37 -5.29 -8.69
CA LEU A 70 11.18 -4.32 -7.61
C LEU A 70 11.81 -4.80 -6.32
N CYS A 71 11.55 -6.04 -5.92
CA CYS A 71 12.10 -6.60 -4.69
C CYS A 71 13.63 -6.70 -4.78
N GLY A 72 14.17 -7.03 -5.94
CA GLY A 72 15.62 -7.02 -6.17
C GLY A 72 16.24 -5.65 -5.88
N ARG A 73 15.62 -4.59 -6.40
CA ARG A 73 16.09 -3.21 -6.15
C ARG A 73 15.95 -2.81 -4.67
N LEU A 74 14.85 -3.19 -4.03
CA LEU A 74 14.65 -2.86 -2.62
C LEU A 74 15.64 -3.58 -1.71
N VAL A 75 16.05 -4.81 -2.07
CA VAL A 75 17.11 -5.54 -1.38
C VAL A 75 18.45 -4.81 -1.55
N GLU A 76 18.79 -4.40 -2.77
CA GLU A 76 20.01 -3.64 -3.06
C GLU A 76 20.05 -2.34 -2.27
N ASP A 77 18.91 -1.65 -2.17
CA ASP A 77 18.80 -0.40 -1.42
C ASP A 77 18.75 -0.60 0.10
N GLY A 78 18.71 -1.85 0.56
CA GLY A 78 18.69 -2.17 1.98
C GLY A 78 17.34 -1.96 2.67
N GLU A 79 16.28 -1.74 1.91
CA GLU A 79 14.95 -1.46 2.46
C GLU A 79 14.17 -2.73 2.82
N ILE A 80 14.49 -3.84 2.16
CA ILE A 80 13.97 -5.16 2.52
C ILE A 80 15.12 -6.16 2.55
N ALA A 81 14.91 -7.25 3.26
CA ALA A 81 15.87 -8.35 3.36
C ALA A 81 15.28 -9.59 2.73
N LYS A 82 16.14 -10.35 2.06
CA LYS A 82 15.79 -11.61 1.44
C LYS A 82 16.30 -12.76 2.33
N SER A 83 15.44 -13.72 2.62
CA SER A 83 15.80 -14.90 3.38
C SER A 83 15.28 -16.16 2.71
N LYS A 84 15.84 -17.29 3.08
CA LYS A 84 15.39 -18.60 2.61
C LYS A 84 14.85 -19.40 3.79
N GLU A 85 13.91 -20.30 3.52
CA GLU A 85 13.39 -21.20 4.51
C GLU A 85 14.52 -22.10 5.02
N LYS A 86 14.56 -22.33 6.36
CA LYS A 86 15.62 -23.08 7.01
C LYS A 86 15.72 -24.53 6.49
N PHE A 87 14.58 -25.13 6.16
CA PHE A 87 14.50 -26.53 5.72
C PHE A 87 14.23 -26.68 4.22
N ASP A 88 13.90 -25.56 3.53
CA ASP A 88 13.65 -25.54 2.09
C ASP A 88 14.35 -24.33 1.47
N ASN A 89 15.54 -24.56 0.93
CA ASN A 89 16.34 -23.51 0.29
C ASN A 89 15.72 -22.93 -0.99
N ARG A 90 14.59 -23.50 -1.44
CA ARG A 90 13.90 -23.04 -2.66
C ARG A 90 12.92 -21.91 -2.36
N THR A 91 12.40 -21.87 -1.13
CA THR A 91 11.39 -20.87 -0.75
C THR A 91 12.09 -19.60 -0.29
N ILE A 92 11.84 -18.52 -1.01
CA ILE A 92 12.38 -17.20 -0.72
C ILE A 92 11.32 -16.39 0.02
N PHE A 93 11.74 -15.64 1.02
CA PHE A 93 10.89 -14.68 1.72
C PHE A 93 11.55 -13.31 1.77
N TYR A 94 10.72 -12.29 1.79
CA TYR A 94 11.16 -10.91 2.00
C TYR A 94 10.59 -10.39 3.32
N SER A 95 11.38 -9.56 3.99
CA SER A 95 10.98 -8.89 5.23
C SER A 95 11.44 -7.45 5.18
N ILE A 96 10.73 -6.56 5.89
CA ILE A 96 11.11 -5.15 5.94
C ILE A 96 12.29 -4.96 6.89
N THR A 97 13.23 -4.09 6.53
CA THR A 97 14.37 -3.73 7.36
C THR A 97 14.06 -2.45 8.14
N PRO A 98 14.89 -2.09 9.15
CA PRO A 98 14.73 -0.78 9.81
C PRO A 98 14.79 0.40 8.84
N LEU A 99 15.61 0.32 7.79
CA LEU A 99 15.64 1.36 6.76
C LEU A 99 14.33 1.41 5.98
N GLY A 100 13.77 0.24 5.63
CA GLY A 100 12.48 0.17 4.96
C GLY A 100 11.35 0.73 5.82
N GLU A 101 11.38 0.46 7.11
CA GLU A 101 10.40 1.02 8.04
C GLU A 101 10.51 2.54 8.13
N ALA A 102 11.71 3.09 8.11
CA ALA A 102 11.94 4.53 8.12
C ALA A 102 11.40 5.18 6.84
N GLU A 103 11.65 4.55 5.68
CA GLU A 103 11.10 5.00 4.41
C GLU A 103 9.58 5.00 4.41
N LEU A 104 8.98 3.91 4.90
CA LEU A 104 7.53 3.80 5.02
C LEU A 104 6.96 4.87 5.93
N ALA A 105 7.60 5.11 7.08
CA ALA A 105 7.18 6.14 8.04
C ALA A 105 7.19 7.53 7.41
N ASP A 106 8.19 7.84 6.58
CA ASP A 106 8.27 9.11 5.87
C ASP A 106 7.10 9.27 4.89
N MET A 107 6.79 8.21 4.14
CA MET A 107 5.65 8.20 3.21
C MET A 107 4.32 8.38 3.94
N LEU A 108 4.15 7.68 5.08
CA LEU A 108 2.93 7.78 5.88
C LEU A 108 2.79 9.16 6.51
N ASP A 109 3.91 9.79 6.90
CA ASP A 109 3.90 11.16 7.41
C ASP A 109 3.39 12.15 6.37
N LYS A 110 3.81 12.00 5.14
CA LYS A 110 3.34 12.84 4.03
C LYS A 110 1.84 12.65 3.80
N MET A 111 1.36 11.41 3.85
CA MET A 111 -0.08 11.11 3.75
C MET A 111 -0.85 11.73 4.91
N GLN A 112 -0.32 11.64 6.13
CA GLN A 112 -0.96 12.19 7.30
C GLN A 112 -1.17 13.70 7.17
N LYS A 113 -0.20 14.41 6.61
CA LYS A 113 -0.31 15.85 6.36
C LYS A 113 -1.45 16.15 5.39
N ASN A 114 -1.61 15.34 4.34
CA ASN A 114 -2.70 15.49 3.40
C ASN A 114 -4.06 15.27 4.08
N PHE A 115 -4.18 14.23 4.91
CA PHE A 115 -5.41 13.95 5.65
C PHE A 115 -5.76 15.07 6.63
N LYS A 116 -4.76 15.63 7.32
CA LYS A 116 -4.99 16.74 8.25
C LYS A 116 -5.51 17.98 7.54
N THR A 117 -4.96 18.28 6.37
CA THR A 117 -5.39 19.43 5.59
C THR A 117 -6.82 19.27 5.08
N GLU A 118 -7.16 18.08 4.54
CA GLU A 118 -8.44 17.90 3.86
C GLU A 118 -9.56 17.35 4.76
N LEU A 119 -9.26 16.43 5.68
CA LEU A 119 -10.27 15.73 6.46
C LEU A 119 -10.38 16.22 7.90
N GLU A 120 -9.27 16.49 8.56
CA GLU A 120 -9.27 16.93 9.95
C GLU A 120 -9.86 18.33 10.07
N TYR A 121 -9.55 19.20 9.12
CA TYR A 121 -10.14 20.53 9.03
C TYR A 121 -11.67 20.49 9.02
N LYS A 122 -12.24 19.47 8.37
CA LYS A 122 -13.70 19.26 8.26
C LYS A 122 -14.26 18.38 9.38
N ASN A 123 -13.45 18.01 10.36
CA ASN A 123 -13.81 17.08 11.46
C ASN A 123 -14.30 15.72 10.98
N ASN A 124 -13.86 15.31 9.78
CA ASN A 124 -14.28 14.03 9.18
C ASN A 124 -13.29 12.89 9.40
N PHE A 125 -12.07 13.19 9.86
CA PHE A 125 -11.01 12.17 9.95
C PHE A 125 -11.40 10.99 10.85
N PRO A 126 -11.93 11.19 12.08
CA PRO A 126 -12.31 10.05 12.92
C PRO A 126 -13.40 9.17 12.31
N LYS A 127 -14.36 9.79 11.61
CA LYS A 127 -15.44 9.06 10.94
C LYS A 127 -14.90 8.23 9.77
N ILE A 128 -13.99 8.79 9.00
CA ILE A 128 -13.35 8.11 7.87
C ILE A 128 -12.54 6.91 8.37
N VAL A 129 -11.77 7.07 9.44
CA VAL A 129 -10.98 5.97 10.02
C VAL A 129 -11.87 4.83 10.48
N LYS A 130 -12.98 5.14 11.15
CA LYS A 130 -13.94 4.12 11.59
C LYS A 130 -14.52 3.35 10.42
N SER A 131 -14.98 4.06 9.39
CA SER A 131 -15.54 3.46 8.18
C SER A 131 -14.50 2.63 7.43
N ALA A 132 -13.25 3.10 7.38
CA ALA A 132 -12.16 2.39 6.72
C ALA A 132 -11.86 1.05 7.41
N ARG A 133 -11.88 1.02 8.75
CA ARG A 133 -11.67 -0.22 9.50
C ARG A 133 -12.76 -1.24 9.20
N GLU A 134 -14.01 -0.79 9.19
CA GLU A 134 -15.16 -1.66 8.88
C GLU A 134 -15.04 -2.21 7.45
N LEU A 135 -14.71 -1.35 6.49
CA LEU A 135 -14.58 -1.74 5.09
C LEU A 135 -13.38 -2.68 4.89
N ALA A 136 -12.26 -2.41 5.54
CA ALA A 136 -11.07 -3.26 5.44
C ALA A 136 -11.34 -4.69 5.90
N ASP A 137 -12.18 -4.86 6.93
CA ASP A 137 -12.57 -6.20 7.40
C ASP A 137 -13.41 -6.96 6.38
N LEU A 138 -14.14 -6.24 5.53
CA LEU A 138 -14.99 -6.85 4.51
C LEU A 138 -14.23 -7.24 3.24
N VAL A 139 -13.11 -6.59 2.94
CA VAL A 139 -12.36 -6.80 1.68
C VAL A 139 -11.06 -7.58 1.86
N LYS A 140 -10.91 -8.27 2.94
CA LYS A 140 -9.74 -9.13 3.19
C LYS A 140 -9.65 -10.27 2.19
#